data_cef5748ab85428943db604ac51317e91
#
_entry.id   cef5748ab85428943db604ac51317e91
#
_cell.length_a   1.000
_cell.length_b   1.000
_cell.length_c   1.000
_cell.angle_alpha   90.00
_cell.angle_beta   90.00
_cell.angle_gamma   90.00
#
_symmetry.space_group_name_H-M   'P 1'
#
loop_
_entity.id
_entity.type
_entity.pdbx_description
1 polymer ?
#
loop_
_entity_poly.entity_id
_entity_poly.type
_entity_poly.pdbx_seq_one_letter_code
_entity_poly.pdbx_strand_id
1 'polypeptide(L)'
;TDEIMDSLEASTKSQDELADNLNSWEENTKNVFKGNIKSELDAVLLDTIEKYPQSIQPYLDMIDGQRMDLNKFRYKNFDELKLYCYRVAGTVGLMTQNVMGIDSAYTSAPWSAKPDPSEAAIALGIANQLTNILRDVGEDRQRGRIYLPLEDIEKFNYSEEELLKGEINKQWKALMNFQLTRARDWFQKSEDGIKWLSSDARWPVWTSLRLYRGILDSIERLDYDVFNNRAFVKNSVKAFEVPISFLISRIK
;
A
#
# COMPACT_ATOMS: atom_id res chain seq x y z
N THR A 1 -10.51 -1.87 -8.75
CA THR A 1 -10.75 -3.01 -7.84
C THR A 1 -11.34 -2.53 -6.51
N ASP A 2 -10.81 -1.46 -5.91
CA ASP A 2 -11.31 -0.94 -4.62
C ASP A 2 -12.80 -0.57 -4.69
N GLU A 3 -13.27 0.04 -5.78
CA GLU A 3 -14.70 0.33 -5.97
C GLU A 3 -15.60 -0.91 -5.95
N ILE A 4 -15.08 -2.08 -6.37
CA ILE A 4 -15.84 -3.34 -6.34
C ILE A 4 -16.07 -3.78 -4.89
N MET A 5 -15.13 -3.48 -3.99
CA MET A 5 -15.13 -3.95 -2.61
C MET A 5 -15.64 -2.90 -1.61
N ASP A 6 -15.36 -1.62 -1.85
CA ASP A 6 -15.56 -0.53 -0.87
C ASP A 6 -16.65 0.47 -1.26
N SER A 7 -17.28 0.32 -2.45
CA SER A 7 -18.39 1.20 -2.84
C SER A 7 -19.62 1.00 -1.96
N LEU A 8 -20.51 2.03 -1.91
CA LEU A 8 -21.80 1.90 -1.25
C LEU A 8 -22.64 0.75 -1.85
N GLU A 9 -22.50 0.49 -3.16
CA GLU A 9 -23.14 -0.64 -3.81
C GLU A 9 -22.55 -1.98 -3.37
N ALA A 10 -21.25 -2.04 -3.11
CA ALA A 10 -20.59 -3.25 -2.59
C ALA A 10 -21.13 -3.61 -1.20
N SER A 11 -21.43 -2.63 -0.35
CA SER A 11 -21.96 -2.87 1.00
C SER A 11 -23.35 -3.54 1.01
N THR A 12 -24.05 -3.54 -0.11
CA THR A 12 -25.39 -4.17 -0.28
C THR A 12 -25.32 -5.54 -0.94
N LYS A 13 -24.15 -5.95 -1.46
CA LYS A 13 -23.95 -7.24 -2.17
C LYS A 13 -23.59 -8.37 -1.21
N SER A 14 -23.99 -9.57 -1.57
CA SER A 14 -23.52 -10.79 -0.89
C SER A 14 -22.03 -11.07 -1.18
N GLN A 15 -21.40 -11.89 -0.35
CA GLN A 15 -20.01 -12.32 -0.58
C GLN A 15 -19.85 -13.05 -1.92
N ASP A 16 -20.84 -13.86 -2.32
CA ASP A 16 -20.82 -14.57 -3.61
C ASP A 16 -20.88 -13.59 -4.77
N GLU A 17 -21.73 -12.57 -4.72
CA GLU A 17 -21.79 -11.52 -5.74
C GLU A 17 -20.49 -10.73 -5.86
N LEU A 18 -19.85 -10.44 -4.74
CA LEU A 18 -18.54 -9.75 -4.74
C LEU A 18 -17.45 -10.65 -5.33
N ALA A 19 -17.46 -11.95 -5.01
CA ALA A 19 -16.53 -12.93 -5.59
C ALA A 19 -16.72 -13.05 -7.12
N ASP A 20 -17.97 -13.09 -7.60
CA ASP A 20 -18.28 -13.13 -9.04
C ASP A 20 -17.86 -11.84 -9.76
N ASN A 21 -18.01 -10.68 -9.11
CA ASN A 21 -17.50 -9.42 -9.66
C ASN A 21 -15.98 -9.43 -9.79
N LEU A 22 -15.24 -9.96 -8.80
CA LEU A 22 -13.78 -10.11 -8.87
C LEU A 22 -13.36 -11.11 -9.95
N ASN A 23 -14.09 -12.21 -10.13
CA ASN A 23 -13.85 -13.18 -11.21
C ASN A 23 -14.06 -12.54 -12.59
N SER A 24 -15.13 -11.77 -12.76
CA SER A 24 -15.41 -11.03 -13.99
C SER A 24 -14.35 -9.97 -14.28
N TRP A 25 -13.87 -9.30 -13.26
CA TRP A 25 -12.78 -8.31 -13.38
C TRP A 25 -11.45 -8.98 -13.76
N GLU A 26 -11.14 -10.12 -13.18
CA GLU A 26 -9.95 -10.90 -13.54
C GLU A 26 -9.99 -11.32 -15.01
N GLU A 27 -11.11 -11.86 -15.46
CA GLU A 27 -11.26 -12.29 -16.86
C GLU A 27 -11.18 -11.08 -17.81
N ASN A 28 -11.79 -9.95 -17.46
CA ASN A 28 -11.67 -8.74 -18.25
C ASN A 28 -10.21 -8.24 -18.31
N THR A 29 -9.50 -8.24 -17.19
CA THR A 29 -8.08 -7.87 -17.15
C THR A 29 -7.25 -8.76 -18.09
N LYS A 30 -7.45 -10.09 -18.05
CA LYS A 30 -6.80 -11.03 -18.95
C LYS A 30 -7.10 -10.75 -20.43
N ASN A 31 -8.34 -10.33 -20.74
CA ASN A 31 -8.74 -9.99 -22.09
C ASN A 31 -8.09 -8.68 -22.58
N VAL A 32 -7.98 -7.67 -21.73
CA VAL A 32 -7.27 -6.42 -22.07
C VAL A 32 -5.81 -6.68 -22.41
N PHE A 33 -5.12 -7.53 -21.62
CA PHE A 33 -3.73 -7.92 -21.92
C PHE A 33 -3.58 -8.74 -23.22
N LYS A 34 -4.66 -9.28 -23.77
CA LYS A 34 -4.71 -9.93 -25.10
C LYS A 34 -5.15 -8.99 -26.23
N GLY A 35 -5.37 -7.69 -25.93
CA GLY A 35 -5.85 -6.69 -26.87
C GLY A 35 -7.37 -6.64 -27.06
N ASN A 36 -8.15 -7.36 -26.25
CA ASN A 36 -9.60 -7.35 -26.31
C ASN A 36 -10.18 -6.32 -25.35
N ILE A 37 -10.79 -5.26 -25.88
CA ILE A 37 -11.37 -4.16 -25.12
C ILE A 37 -12.90 -4.21 -25.17
N LYS A 38 -13.55 -3.85 -24.06
CA LYS A 38 -15.01 -3.78 -23.94
C LYS A 38 -15.49 -2.41 -23.47
N SER A 39 -14.61 -1.59 -22.90
CA SER A 39 -14.92 -0.29 -22.33
C SER A 39 -13.83 0.73 -22.66
N GLU A 40 -14.13 2.02 -22.42
CA GLU A 40 -13.16 3.10 -22.54
C GLU A 40 -12.00 2.92 -21.55
N LEU A 41 -12.26 2.42 -20.34
CA LEU A 41 -11.24 2.13 -19.33
C LEU A 41 -10.30 1.01 -19.82
N ASP A 42 -10.83 -0.02 -20.48
CA ASP A 42 -10.01 -1.09 -21.05
C ASP A 42 -9.10 -0.54 -22.15
N ALA A 43 -9.60 0.40 -22.98
CA ALA A 43 -8.81 1.04 -24.02
C ALA A 43 -7.65 1.87 -23.44
N VAL A 44 -7.90 2.63 -22.37
CA VAL A 44 -6.87 3.39 -21.67
C VAL A 44 -5.83 2.49 -21.02
N LEU A 45 -6.27 1.38 -20.41
CA LEU A 45 -5.36 0.40 -19.82
C LEU A 45 -4.49 -0.27 -20.90
N LEU A 46 -5.07 -0.66 -22.03
CA LEU A 46 -4.34 -1.26 -23.15
C LEU A 46 -3.30 -0.29 -23.72
N ASP A 47 -3.66 0.97 -23.99
CA ASP A 47 -2.73 2.00 -24.44
C ASP A 47 -1.56 2.18 -23.45
N THR A 48 -1.86 2.15 -22.15
CA THR A 48 -0.82 2.23 -21.11
C THR A 48 0.12 1.03 -21.14
N ILE A 49 -0.41 -0.18 -21.29
CA ILE A 49 0.37 -1.42 -21.34
C ILE A 49 1.25 -1.47 -22.60
N GLU A 50 0.74 -1.01 -23.75
CA GLU A 50 1.48 -0.95 -25.01
C GLU A 50 2.60 0.08 -24.94
N LYS A 51 2.33 1.24 -24.36
CA LYS A 51 3.31 2.32 -24.22
C LYS A 51 4.37 2.05 -23.13
N TYR A 52 3.95 1.42 -22.05
CA TYR A 52 4.77 1.07 -20.88
C TYR A 52 4.63 -0.42 -20.59
N PRO A 53 5.40 -1.30 -21.26
CA PRO A 53 5.25 -2.73 -21.14
C PRO A 53 5.26 -3.22 -19.68
N GLN A 54 4.20 -3.93 -19.31
CA GLN A 54 3.96 -4.40 -17.95
C GLN A 54 3.62 -5.88 -17.93
N SER A 55 3.94 -6.56 -16.84
CA SER A 55 3.46 -7.91 -16.57
C SER A 55 2.00 -7.86 -16.11
N ILE A 56 1.22 -8.85 -16.49
CA ILE A 56 -0.14 -9.03 -15.98
C ILE A 56 -0.15 -9.45 -14.50
N GLN A 57 0.92 -10.08 -14.01
CA GLN A 57 0.94 -10.71 -12.69
C GLN A 57 0.59 -9.75 -11.53
N PRO A 58 1.13 -8.51 -11.44
CA PRO A 58 0.72 -7.57 -10.41
C PRO A 58 -0.77 -7.25 -10.38
N TYR A 59 -1.43 -7.25 -11.54
CA TYR A 59 -2.89 -7.03 -11.63
C TYR A 59 -3.67 -8.21 -11.06
N LEU A 60 -3.24 -9.43 -11.37
CA LEU A 60 -3.87 -10.64 -10.83
C LEU A 60 -3.63 -10.77 -9.32
N ASP A 61 -2.41 -10.49 -8.86
CA ASP A 61 -2.06 -10.51 -7.44
C ASP A 61 -2.88 -9.49 -6.65
N MET A 62 -3.16 -8.30 -7.23
CA MET A 62 -4.04 -7.31 -6.62
C MET A 62 -5.47 -7.82 -6.47
N ILE A 63 -6.02 -8.46 -7.49
CA ILE A 63 -7.36 -9.07 -7.43
C ILE A 63 -7.40 -10.15 -6.34
N ASP A 64 -6.34 -10.95 -6.22
CA ASP A 64 -6.20 -11.94 -5.14
C ASP A 64 -6.10 -11.28 -3.77
N GLY A 65 -5.53 -10.08 -3.66
CA GLY A 65 -5.55 -9.28 -2.45
C GLY A 65 -6.97 -8.88 -2.04
N GLN A 66 -7.78 -8.43 -3.00
CA GLN A 66 -9.19 -8.10 -2.76
C GLN A 66 -10.01 -9.33 -2.34
N ARG A 67 -9.70 -10.52 -2.91
CA ARG A 67 -10.32 -11.78 -2.49
C ARG A 67 -9.99 -12.14 -1.03
N MET A 68 -8.80 -11.77 -0.54
CA MET A 68 -8.49 -11.96 0.90
C MET A 68 -9.44 -11.18 1.79
N ASP A 69 -9.83 -9.96 1.42
CA ASP A 69 -10.76 -9.15 2.21
C ASP A 69 -12.19 -9.69 2.28
N LEU A 70 -12.57 -10.62 1.39
CA LEU A 70 -13.85 -11.30 1.50
C LEU A 70 -13.93 -12.28 2.68
N ASN A 71 -12.81 -12.95 2.99
CA ASN A 71 -12.83 -14.13 3.86
C ASN A 71 -11.81 -14.07 4.99
N LYS A 72 -10.89 -13.11 5.01
CA LYS A 72 -9.80 -13.05 5.98
C LYS A 72 -9.88 -11.81 6.84
N PHE A 73 -10.27 -12.00 8.10
CA PHE A 73 -10.44 -10.91 9.07
C PHE A 73 -9.37 -10.92 10.16
N ARG A 74 -8.43 -11.87 10.10
CA ARG A 74 -7.32 -12.05 11.04
C ARG A 74 -6.08 -12.56 10.33
N TYR A 75 -4.92 -12.12 10.78
CA TYR A 75 -3.61 -12.52 10.30
C TYR A 75 -2.84 -13.17 11.46
N LYS A 76 -2.41 -14.42 11.28
CA LYS A 76 -1.72 -15.17 12.35
C LYS A 76 -0.37 -14.55 12.69
N ASN A 77 0.39 -14.17 11.67
CA ASN A 77 1.74 -13.66 11.78
C ASN A 77 2.00 -12.56 10.75
N PHE A 78 3.18 -11.95 10.85
CA PHE A 78 3.55 -10.87 9.95
C PHE A 78 3.71 -11.32 8.50
N ASP A 79 4.12 -12.55 8.23
CA ASP A 79 4.27 -13.01 6.83
C ASP A 79 2.93 -13.09 6.11
N GLU A 80 1.87 -13.49 6.81
CA GLU A 80 0.52 -13.45 6.25
C GLU A 80 0.05 -12.00 5.98
N LEU A 81 0.31 -11.08 6.91
CA LEU A 81 -0.02 -9.67 6.72
C LEU A 81 0.82 -9.04 5.60
N LYS A 82 2.11 -9.38 5.53
CA LYS A 82 3.01 -8.90 4.47
C LYS A 82 2.53 -9.33 3.08
N LEU A 83 2.06 -10.57 2.94
CA LEU A 83 1.47 -11.06 1.68
C LEU A 83 0.24 -10.22 1.29
N TYR A 84 -0.63 -9.93 2.24
CA TYR A 84 -1.77 -9.03 2.01
C TYR A 84 -1.32 -7.64 1.57
N CYS A 85 -0.42 -7.00 2.32
CA CYS A 85 0.11 -5.67 2.00
C CYS A 85 0.80 -5.64 0.62
N TYR A 86 1.54 -6.70 0.25
CA TYR A 86 2.10 -6.86 -1.08
C TYR A 86 0.99 -6.86 -2.13
N ARG A 87 -0.03 -7.71 -1.95
CA ARG A 87 -1.10 -7.90 -2.92
C ARG A 87 -1.93 -6.63 -3.14
N VAL A 88 -2.32 -5.92 -2.08
CA VAL A 88 -3.20 -4.75 -2.21
C VAL A 88 -2.46 -3.43 -2.48
N ALA A 89 -1.15 -3.36 -2.21
CA ALA A 89 -0.40 -2.11 -2.33
C ALA A 89 1.00 -2.26 -2.96
N GLY A 90 1.75 -3.33 -2.66
CA GLY A 90 3.04 -3.59 -3.31
C GLY A 90 2.91 -3.74 -4.83
N THR A 91 1.85 -4.37 -5.29
CA THR A 91 1.50 -4.53 -6.71
C THR A 91 1.30 -3.20 -7.42
N VAL A 92 0.75 -2.17 -6.74
CA VAL A 92 0.61 -0.81 -7.29
C VAL A 92 1.97 -0.23 -7.65
N GLY A 93 2.97 -0.45 -6.77
CA GLY A 93 4.35 -0.06 -7.04
C GLY A 93 4.90 -0.70 -8.32
N LEU A 94 4.64 -2.00 -8.51
CA LEU A 94 5.06 -2.74 -9.72
C LEU A 94 4.34 -2.25 -10.99
N MET A 95 3.05 -1.92 -10.91
CA MET A 95 2.29 -1.40 -12.05
C MET A 95 2.76 0.00 -12.45
N THR A 96 3.12 0.85 -11.49
CA THR A 96 3.46 2.26 -11.75
C THR A 96 4.92 2.49 -12.10
N GLN A 97 5.85 1.63 -11.65
CA GLN A 97 7.29 1.83 -11.87
C GLN A 97 7.69 1.95 -13.35
N ASN A 98 7.04 1.18 -14.24
CA ASN A 98 7.34 1.23 -15.67
C ASN A 98 6.86 2.54 -16.31
N VAL A 99 5.75 3.10 -15.80
CA VAL A 99 5.27 4.44 -16.23
C VAL A 99 6.19 5.53 -15.71
N MET A 100 6.72 5.40 -14.50
CA MET A 100 7.69 6.34 -13.92
C MET A 100 9.04 6.28 -14.63
N GLY A 101 9.41 5.12 -15.21
CA GLY A 101 10.62 4.92 -15.96
C GLY A 101 11.90 4.93 -15.13
N ILE A 102 12.99 4.50 -15.77
CA ILE A 102 14.36 4.53 -15.21
C ILE A 102 15.12 5.70 -15.83
N ASP A 103 15.88 6.42 -15.01
CA ASP A 103 16.71 7.53 -15.48
C ASP A 103 17.72 7.07 -16.54
N SER A 104 17.81 7.82 -17.61
CA SER A 104 18.72 7.52 -18.75
C SER A 104 20.19 7.41 -18.32
N ALA A 105 20.58 8.07 -17.25
CA ALA A 105 21.93 7.94 -16.68
C ALA A 105 22.28 6.50 -16.28
N TYR A 106 21.28 5.68 -15.93
CA TYR A 106 21.49 4.27 -15.57
C TYR A 106 21.25 3.30 -16.73
N THR A 107 20.78 3.78 -17.88
CA THR A 107 20.44 2.93 -19.03
C THR A 107 21.31 3.19 -20.25
N SER A 108 22.14 4.23 -20.22
CA SER A 108 22.96 4.68 -21.37
C SER A 108 24.20 3.85 -21.65
N ALA A 109 24.70 3.10 -20.65
CA ALA A 109 25.88 2.27 -20.82
C ALA A 109 25.47 0.82 -21.14
N PRO A 110 25.90 0.25 -22.29
CA PRO A 110 25.51 -1.10 -22.72
C PRO A 110 25.94 -2.23 -21.77
N TRP A 111 26.95 -1.99 -20.94
CA TRP A 111 27.52 -2.94 -19.98
C TRP A 111 27.02 -2.76 -18.54
N SER A 112 26.25 -1.70 -18.26
CA SER A 112 25.67 -1.53 -16.94
C SER A 112 24.41 -2.39 -16.80
N ALA A 113 24.35 -3.18 -15.73
CA ALA A 113 23.09 -3.80 -15.35
C ALA A 113 22.08 -2.69 -15.06
N LYS A 114 20.94 -2.71 -15.74
CA LYS A 114 19.86 -1.78 -15.44
C LYS A 114 19.40 -2.00 -14.00
N PRO A 115 19.30 -0.95 -13.18
CA PRO A 115 18.75 -1.11 -11.85
C PRO A 115 17.31 -1.59 -11.92
N ASP A 116 16.93 -2.46 -11.02
CA ASP A 116 15.55 -2.92 -10.86
C ASP A 116 14.94 -2.30 -9.59
N PRO A 117 14.06 -1.31 -9.72
CA PRO A 117 13.41 -0.66 -8.57
C PRO A 117 12.28 -1.50 -7.97
N SER A 118 11.98 -2.70 -8.46
CA SER A 118 10.81 -3.49 -8.07
C SER A 118 10.74 -3.77 -6.58
N GLU A 119 11.86 -4.16 -5.94
CA GLU A 119 11.90 -4.40 -4.49
C GLU A 119 11.59 -3.13 -3.70
N ALA A 120 12.12 -1.98 -4.13
CA ALA A 120 11.86 -0.69 -3.48
C ALA A 120 10.41 -0.23 -3.69
N ALA A 121 9.85 -0.45 -4.89
CA ALA A 121 8.46 -0.15 -5.20
C ALA A 121 7.49 -1.00 -4.36
N ILE A 122 7.75 -2.31 -4.23
CA ILE A 122 7.01 -3.21 -3.34
C ILE A 122 7.12 -2.74 -1.90
N ALA A 123 8.33 -2.39 -1.44
CA ALA A 123 8.56 -1.94 -0.07
C ALA A 123 7.77 -0.67 0.25
N LEU A 124 7.69 0.29 -0.69
CA LEU A 124 6.88 1.50 -0.52
C LEU A 124 5.39 1.18 -0.40
N GLY A 125 4.90 0.29 -1.25
CA GLY A 125 3.50 -0.17 -1.18
C GLY A 125 3.19 -0.82 0.17
N ILE A 126 4.03 -1.75 0.63
CA ILE A 126 3.87 -2.41 1.94
C ILE A 126 3.91 -1.36 3.08
N ALA A 127 4.85 -0.41 3.06
CA ALA A 127 4.95 0.65 4.05
C ALA A 127 3.67 1.50 4.12
N ASN A 128 3.14 1.87 2.95
CA ASN A 128 1.91 2.64 2.85
C ASN A 128 0.72 1.86 3.42
N GLN A 129 0.59 0.57 3.08
CA GLN A 129 -0.52 -0.25 3.58
C GLN A 129 -0.41 -0.52 5.08
N LEU A 130 0.79 -0.80 5.61
CA LEU A 130 1.00 -0.89 7.05
C LEU A 130 0.60 0.42 7.75
N THR A 131 0.93 1.56 7.16
CA THR A 131 0.54 2.88 7.70
C THR A 131 -0.98 3.05 7.72
N ASN A 132 -1.68 2.65 6.66
CA ASN A 132 -3.14 2.66 6.62
C ASN A 132 -3.74 1.78 7.71
N ILE A 133 -3.26 0.55 7.85
CA ILE A 133 -3.70 -0.39 8.89
C ILE A 133 -3.52 0.21 10.29
N LEU A 134 -2.36 0.81 10.57
CA LEU A 134 -2.07 1.40 11.87
C LEU A 134 -2.91 2.66 12.17
N ARG A 135 -3.24 3.43 11.13
CA ARG A 135 -4.11 4.61 11.24
C ARG A 135 -5.57 4.23 11.49
N ASP A 136 -6.02 3.17 10.82
CA ASP A 136 -7.44 2.86 10.67
C ASP A 136 -7.92 1.73 11.62
N VAL A 137 -7.11 1.31 12.61
CA VAL A 137 -7.47 0.27 13.59
C VAL A 137 -8.84 0.55 14.25
N GLY A 138 -9.13 1.82 14.56
CA GLY A 138 -10.40 2.23 15.16
C GLY A 138 -11.61 1.98 14.25
N GLU A 139 -11.46 2.17 12.95
CA GLU A 139 -12.50 1.92 11.94
C GLU A 139 -12.63 0.42 11.67
N ASP A 140 -11.51 -0.29 11.51
CA ASP A 140 -11.46 -1.72 11.19
C ASP A 140 -12.10 -2.58 12.28
N ARG A 141 -11.84 -2.26 13.58
CA ARG A 141 -12.46 -2.99 14.71
C ARG A 141 -13.98 -2.91 14.71
N GLN A 142 -14.56 -1.77 14.24
CA GLN A 142 -16.03 -1.62 14.16
C GLN A 142 -16.65 -2.56 13.13
N ARG A 143 -15.85 -2.99 12.14
CA ARG A 143 -16.22 -3.99 11.12
C ARG A 143 -15.80 -5.41 11.55
N GLY A 144 -15.33 -5.59 12.80
CA GLY A 144 -14.84 -6.87 13.30
C GLY A 144 -13.51 -7.32 12.70
N ARG A 145 -12.76 -6.45 12.03
CA ARG A 145 -11.48 -6.73 11.37
C ARG A 145 -10.31 -6.39 12.28
N ILE A 146 -9.31 -7.26 12.31
CA ILE A 146 -8.02 -7.04 12.98
C ILE A 146 -6.91 -7.42 12.00
N TYR A 147 -6.22 -6.41 11.46
CA TYR A 147 -5.09 -6.61 10.55
C TYR A 147 -3.76 -6.82 11.30
N LEU A 148 -3.65 -6.33 12.54
CA LEU A 148 -2.44 -6.55 13.33
C LEU A 148 -2.18 -8.05 13.52
N PRO A 149 -0.94 -8.55 13.32
CA PRO A 149 -0.62 -9.97 13.50
C PRO A 149 -0.95 -10.45 14.91
N LEU A 150 -1.67 -11.57 15.02
CA LEU A 150 -2.06 -12.14 16.31
C LEU A 150 -0.83 -12.50 17.15
N GLU A 151 0.25 -12.98 16.52
CA GLU A 151 1.53 -13.25 17.21
C GLU A 151 2.12 -12.00 17.88
N ASP A 152 1.96 -10.83 17.26
CA ASP A 152 2.43 -9.57 17.84
C ASP A 152 1.52 -9.11 18.99
N ILE A 153 0.20 -9.26 18.85
CA ILE A 153 -0.77 -8.96 19.91
C ILE A 153 -0.44 -9.80 21.16
N GLU A 154 -0.23 -11.10 20.99
CA GLU A 154 0.14 -12.02 22.06
C GLU A 154 1.51 -11.67 22.66
N LYS A 155 2.52 -11.39 21.82
CA LYS A 155 3.88 -11.03 22.24
C LYS A 155 3.91 -9.82 23.20
N PHE A 156 3.01 -8.88 23.01
CA PHE A 156 2.91 -7.69 23.86
C PHE A 156 1.91 -7.86 25.01
N ASN A 157 1.41 -9.06 25.26
CA ASN A 157 0.40 -9.36 26.27
C ASN A 157 -0.82 -8.44 26.14
N TYR A 158 -1.26 -8.23 24.91
CA TYR A 158 -2.48 -7.53 24.55
C TYR A 158 -3.43 -8.55 23.92
N SER A 159 -4.73 -8.36 24.03
CA SER A 159 -5.72 -9.33 23.54
C SER A 159 -6.59 -8.74 22.42
N GLU A 160 -7.21 -9.62 21.61
CA GLU A 160 -8.22 -9.20 20.64
C GLU A 160 -9.41 -8.52 21.32
N GLU A 161 -9.79 -8.95 22.51
CA GLU A 161 -10.89 -8.36 23.28
C GLU A 161 -10.59 -6.92 23.66
N GLU A 162 -9.38 -6.63 24.18
CA GLU A 162 -8.91 -5.27 24.49
C GLU A 162 -8.87 -4.42 23.24
N LEU A 163 -8.40 -4.96 22.10
CA LEU A 163 -8.36 -4.25 20.82
C LEU A 163 -9.79 -3.89 20.37
N LEU A 164 -10.71 -4.83 20.38
CA LEU A 164 -12.09 -4.59 19.98
C LEU A 164 -12.81 -3.60 20.90
N LYS A 165 -12.49 -3.58 22.20
CA LYS A 165 -12.94 -2.54 23.14
C LYS A 165 -12.26 -1.19 22.94
N GLY A 166 -11.06 -1.18 22.33
CA GLY A 166 -10.23 0.03 22.12
C GLY A 166 -9.53 0.48 23.40
N GLU A 167 -9.02 -0.47 24.18
CA GLU A 167 -8.34 -0.18 25.44
C GLU A 167 -6.93 0.36 25.19
N ILE A 168 -6.67 1.59 25.62
CA ILE A 168 -5.35 2.25 25.50
C ILE A 168 -4.60 2.06 26.81
N ASN A 169 -3.79 1.00 26.88
CA ASN A 169 -2.94 0.68 28.02
C ASN A 169 -1.46 0.66 27.61
N LYS A 170 -0.57 0.28 28.53
CA LYS A 170 0.87 0.21 28.26
C LYS A 170 1.22 -0.83 27.20
N GLN A 171 0.50 -1.93 27.18
CA GLN A 171 0.67 -3.04 26.23
C GLN A 171 0.31 -2.58 24.82
N TRP A 172 -0.81 -1.88 24.66
CA TRP A 172 -1.21 -1.25 23.40
C TRP A 172 -0.14 -0.30 22.86
N LYS A 173 0.35 0.62 23.71
CA LYS A 173 1.36 1.59 23.29
C LYS A 173 2.67 0.91 22.87
N ALA A 174 3.08 -0.14 23.58
CA ALA A 174 4.27 -0.92 23.23
C ALA A 174 4.08 -1.69 21.89
N LEU A 175 2.92 -2.31 21.68
CA LEU A 175 2.55 -2.97 20.43
C LEU A 175 2.57 -1.97 19.26
N MET A 176 1.90 -0.83 19.42
CA MET A 176 1.85 0.20 18.37
C MET A 176 3.24 0.75 18.05
N ASN A 177 4.07 1.05 19.05
CA ASN A 177 5.43 1.49 18.81
C ASN A 177 6.26 0.46 18.02
N PHE A 178 6.10 -0.83 18.32
CA PHE A 178 6.73 -1.91 17.56
C PHE A 178 6.25 -1.94 16.10
N GLN A 179 4.94 -1.81 15.88
CA GLN A 179 4.37 -1.80 14.53
C GLN A 179 4.79 -0.56 13.73
N LEU A 180 4.83 0.62 14.36
CA LEU A 180 5.33 1.85 13.72
C LEU A 180 6.79 1.72 13.31
N THR A 181 7.63 1.10 14.16
CA THR A 181 9.03 0.83 13.83
C THR A 181 9.12 -0.07 12.59
N ARG A 182 8.34 -1.16 12.56
CA ARG A 182 8.26 -2.05 11.38
C ARG A 182 7.86 -1.30 10.11
N ALA A 183 6.85 -0.43 10.16
CA ALA A 183 6.44 0.37 9.00
C ALA A 183 7.56 1.34 8.54
N ARG A 184 8.28 1.96 9.48
CA ARG A 184 9.44 2.83 9.17
C ARG A 184 10.57 2.06 8.49
N ASP A 185 10.83 0.81 8.90
CA ASP A 185 11.85 -0.05 8.27
C ASP A 185 11.48 -0.34 6.79
N TRP A 186 10.20 -0.51 6.49
CA TRP A 186 9.75 -0.67 5.10
C TRP A 186 9.89 0.62 4.28
N PHE A 187 9.61 1.80 4.86
CA PHE A 187 9.92 3.07 4.21
C PHE A 187 11.41 3.21 3.93
N GLN A 188 12.27 2.86 4.89
CA GLN A 188 13.72 2.92 4.70
C GLN A 188 14.19 2.04 3.54
N LYS A 189 13.67 0.81 3.42
CA LYS A 189 13.97 -0.09 2.29
C LYS A 189 13.56 0.47 0.94
N SER A 190 12.51 1.30 0.89
CA SER A 190 12.04 1.89 -0.36
C SER A 190 12.87 3.08 -0.84
N GLU A 191 13.59 3.77 0.06
CA GLU A 191 14.33 5.00 -0.29
C GLU A 191 15.40 4.76 -1.36
N ASP A 192 16.12 3.65 -1.29
CA ASP A 192 17.26 3.37 -2.17
C ASP A 192 16.88 3.22 -3.64
N GLY A 193 15.65 2.82 -3.93
CA GLY A 193 15.17 2.66 -5.32
C GLY A 193 14.74 3.96 -5.98
N ILE A 194 14.40 5.00 -5.22
CA ILE A 194 13.85 6.24 -5.78
C ILE A 194 14.86 6.93 -6.68
N LYS A 195 16.14 6.90 -6.36
CA LYS A 195 17.22 7.49 -7.17
C LYS A 195 17.30 6.93 -8.59
N TRP A 196 16.82 5.72 -8.83
CA TRP A 196 16.84 5.08 -10.15
C TRP A 196 15.71 5.50 -11.06
N LEU A 197 14.63 6.06 -10.51
CA LEU A 197 13.50 6.53 -11.29
C LEU A 197 13.88 7.74 -12.16
N SER A 198 13.12 7.99 -13.21
CA SER A 198 13.25 9.20 -14.02
C SER A 198 13.22 10.45 -13.15
N SER A 199 14.01 11.45 -13.50
CA SER A 199 14.24 12.63 -12.65
C SER A 199 12.98 13.41 -12.29
N ASP A 200 11.98 13.37 -13.16
CA ASP A 200 10.65 13.98 -12.99
C ASP A 200 9.73 13.14 -12.08
N ALA A 201 9.95 11.83 -11.99
CA ALA A 201 9.20 10.93 -11.13
C ALA A 201 9.71 10.90 -9.68
N ARG A 202 10.98 11.25 -9.43
CA ARG A 202 11.60 11.14 -8.09
C ARG A 202 10.90 11.98 -7.03
N TRP A 203 10.67 13.27 -7.31
CA TRP A 203 10.11 14.18 -6.31
C TRP A 203 8.67 13.87 -5.92
N PRO A 204 7.75 13.45 -6.85
CA PRO A 204 6.41 12.99 -6.44
C PRO A 204 6.45 11.74 -5.55
N VAL A 205 7.34 10.78 -5.87
CA VAL A 205 7.52 9.56 -5.07
C VAL A 205 8.07 9.89 -3.69
N TRP A 206 9.10 10.77 -3.59
CA TRP A 206 9.59 11.29 -2.31
C TRP A 206 8.49 11.98 -1.52
N THR A 207 7.66 12.80 -2.18
CA THR A 207 6.55 13.49 -1.52
C THR A 207 5.55 12.50 -0.93
N SER A 208 5.14 11.51 -1.72
CA SER A 208 4.23 10.45 -1.25
C SER A 208 4.82 9.69 -0.06
N LEU A 209 6.06 9.23 -0.16
CA LEU A 209 6.76 8.53 0.93
C LEU A 209 6.78 9.36 2.21
N ARG A 210 7.18 10.63 2.13
CA ARG A 210 7.31 11.50 3.29
C ARG A 210 5.97 11.83 3.94
N LEU A 211 4.94 12.06 3.13
CA LEU A 211 3.59 12.32 3.62
C LEU A 211 3.01 11.08 4.33
N TYR A 212 3.17 9.89 3.76
CA TYR A 212 2.70 8.66 4.40
C TYR A 212 3.48 8.37 5.68
N ARG A 213 4.79 8.48 5.67
CA ARG A 213 5.62 8.32 6.88
C ARG A 213 5.23 9.32 7.97
N GLY A 214 4.87 10.55 7.60
CA GLY A 214 4.38 11.57 8.53
C GLY A 214 3.06 11.23 9.24
N ILE A 215 2.27 10.26 8.71
CA ILE A 215 1.11 9.72 9.41
C ILE A 215 1.56 8.92 10.65
N LEU A 216 2.66 8.15 10.55
CA LEU A 216 3.23 7.42 11.69
C LEU A 216 3.60 8.37 12.83
N ASP A 217 4.22 9.52 12.51
CA ASP A 217 4.55 10.55 13.50
C ASP A 217 3.28 11.19 14.08
N SER A 218 2.19 11.22 13.31
CA SER A 218 0.91 11.73 13.80
C SER A 218 0.24 10.75 14.76
N ILE A 219 0.38 9.44 14.56
CA ILE A 219 -0.08 8.39 15.49
C ILE A 219 0.66 8.52 16.83
N GLU A 220 1.99 8.73 16.81
CA GLU A 220 2.76 8.97 18.05
C GLU A 220 2.31 10.23 18.80
N ARG A 221 2.07 11.34 18.07
CA ARG A 221 1.56 12.59 18.67
C ARG A 221 0.18 12.45 19.29
N LEU A 222 -0.63 11.51 18.85
CA LEU A 222 -1.92 11.14 19.45
C LEU A 222 -1.76 10.19 20.65
N ASP A 223 -0.53 9.94 21.10
CA ASP A 223 -0.23 8.97 22.15
C ASP A 223 -0.82 7.58 21.83
N TYR A 224 -0.79 7.23 20.53
CA TYR A 224 -1.30 5.98 19.95
C TYR A 224 -2.82 5.79 20.03
N ASP A 225 -3.60 6.83 20.32
CA ASP A 225 -5.06 6.80 20.32
C ASP A 225 -5.60 6.90 18.87
N VAL A 226 -5.53 5.79 18.14
CA VAL A 226 -6.15 5.61 16.82
C VAL A 226 -7.57 5.04 16.90
N PHE A 227 -8.03 4.73 18.10
CA PHE A 227 -9.40 4.23 18.33
C PHE A 227 -10.44 5.34 18.28
N ASN A 228 -10.10 6.51 18.82
CA ASN A 228 -11.00 7.67 18.92
C ASN A 228 -10.58 8.81 17.99
N ASN A 229 -9.35 8.76 17.46
CA ASN A 229 -8.78 9.82 16.65
C ASN A 229 -8.20 9.24 15.36
N ARG A 230 -8.46 9.88 14.22
CA ARG A 230 -7.79 9.52 12.97
C ARG A 230 -6.53 10.36 12.79
N ALA A 231 -5.39 9.71 12.66
CA ALA A 231 -4.12 10.38 12.43
C ALA A 231 -4.02 10.91 11.00
N PHE A 232 -3.59 12.14 10.84
CA PHE A 232 -3.36 12.77 9.53
C PHE A 232 -2.22 13.77 9.55
N VAL A 233 -1.63 14.00 8.39
CA VAL A 233 -0.64 15.08 8.19
C VAL A 233 -1.36 16.38 7.94
N LYS A 234 -1.05 17.41 8.74
CA LYS A 234 -1.66 18.75 8.63
C LYS A 234 -1.36 19.37 7.25
N ASN A 235 -2.31 20.13 6.69
CA ASN A 235 -2.14 20.77 5.38
C ASN A 235 -0.93 21.70 5.30
N SER A 236 -0.59 22.40 6.40
CA SER A 236 0.63 23.20 6.48
C SER A 236 1.89 22.36 6.28
N VAL A 237 1.97 21.17 6.89
CA VAL A 237 3.10 20.27 6.72
C VAL A 237 3.15 19.74 5.27
N LYS A 238 1.99 19.36 4.70
CA LYS A 238 1.94 18.93 3.29
C LYS A 238 2.50 19.97 2.33
N ALA A 239 2.19 21.26 2.56
CA ALA A 239 2.69 22.37 1.73
C ALA A 239 4.21 22.51 1.79
N PHE A 240 4.84 22.22 2.93
CA PHE A 240 6.30 22.23 3.07
C PHE A 240 6.98 20.97 2.55
N GLU A 241 6.31 19.83 2.60
CA GLU A 241 6.89 18.54 2.15
C GLU A 241 7.14 18.51 0.64
N VAL A 242 6.33 19.18 -0.17
CA VAL A 242 6.50 19.22 -1.63
C VAL A 242 7.85 19.86 -2.03
N PRO A 243 8.18 21.11 -1.63
CA PRO A 243 9.46 21.71 -1.98
C PRO A 243 10.66 20.98 -1.34
N ILE A 244 10.51 20.42 -0.13
CA ILE A 244 11.56 19.64 0.50
C ILE A 244 11.84 18.37 -0.30
N SER A 245 10.81 17.65 -0.73
CA SER A 245 10.93 16.44 -1.55
C SER A 245 11.58 16.74 -2.90
N PHE A 246 11.26 17.88 -3.51
CA PHE A 246 11.91 18.33 -4.73
C PHE A 246 13.41 18.54 -4.53
N LEU A 247 13.82 19.18 -3.43
CA LEU A 247 15.24 19.37 -3.11
C LEU A 247 15.95 18.04 -2.85
N ILE A 248 15.34 17.15 -2.03
CA ILE A 248 15.89 15.83 -1.73
C ILE A 248 16.10 15.02 -3.02
N SER A 249 15.16 15.05 -3.94
CA SER A 249 15.24 14.31 -5.21
C SER A 249 16.39 14.73 -6.15
N ARG A 250 17.01 15.88 -5.85
CA ARG A 250 18.18 16.41 -6.59
C ARG A 250 19.51 16.03 -5.94
N ILE A 251 19.48 15.63 -4.67
CA ILE A 251 20.67 15.32 -3.85
C ILE A 251 20.86 13.82 -3.71
N LYS A 252 19.77 13.10 -3.54
CA LYS A 252 19.72 11.64 -3.42
C LYS A 252 19.23 11.00 -4.71
#